data_d920375482afe758e5542656ca446233
#
_entry.id   d920375482afe758e5542656ca446233
#
_cell.length_a   1.000
_cell.length_b   1.000
_cell.length_c   1.000
_cell.angle_alpha   90.00
_cell.angle_beta   90.00
_cell.angle_gamma   90.00
#
_symmetry.space_group_name_H-M   'P 1'
#
loop_
_entity.id
_entity.type
_entity.pdbx_description
1 polymer ?
#
loop_
_entity_poly.entity_id
_entity_poly.type
_entity_poly.pdbx_seq_one_letter_code
_entity_poly.pdbx_strand_id
1 'polypeptide(L)'
;MVIASSIGADLAMAFLTQTKLSVEHAFFDGGQFAQIGKGTRRIITPFLYFAIRSLYWSKGGTLKKILWCDDDSIKPYFIAAGKNLTYTDLRRQISDSLEDKPFPSLPEELQRNIYFEFGSIKDHFKYRQAVMEAYPYGNYPVFEGYDHMQYQIHNPKGFAEMLAHIAERDCMPELPFIRK
;
A
#
# COMPACT_ATOMS: atom_id res chain seq x y z
N MET A 1 -6.47 13.06 -8.14
CA MET A 1 -5.59 12.32 -7.19
C MET A 1 -5.64 10.82 -7.47
N VAL A 2 -4.52 10.12 -7.37
CA VAL A 2 -4.42 8.64 -7.40
C VAL A 2 -4.12 8.15 -5.99
N ILE A 3 -4.90 7.17 -5.49
CA ILE A 3 -4.71 6.59 -4.15
C ILE A 3 -4.51 5.09 -4.34
N ALA A 4 -3.47 4.54 -3.74
CA ALA A 4 -3.18 3.13 -3.86
C ALA A 4 -2.47 2.59 -2.61
N SER A 5 -2.76 1.33 -2.27
CA SER A 5 -2.17 0.65 -1.11
C SER A 5 -1.62 -0.71 -1.51
N SER A 6 -0.54 -1.13 -0.87
CA SER A 6 0.06 -2.44 -1.05
C SER A 6 0.41 -2.71 -2.53
N ILE A 7 0.03 -3.87 -3.05
CA ILE A 7 0.20 -4.24 -4.48
C ILE A 7 -0.42 -3.21 -5.44
N GLY A 8 -1.48 -2.52 -5.00
CA GLY A 8 -2.09 -1.44 -5.78
C GLY A 8 -1.14 -0.29 -6.06
N ALA A 9 -0.16 -0.02 -5.19
CA ALA A 9 0.83 1.02 -5.40
C ALA A 9 1.76 0.71 -6.59
N ASP A 10 2.17 -0.54 -6.78
CA ASP A 10 2.97 -0.95 -7.94
C ASP A 10 2.20 -0.76 -9.25
N LEU A 11 0.91 -1.11 -9.25
CA LEU A 11 0.03 -0.89 -10.40
C LEU A 11 -0.17 0.60 -10.68
N ALA A 12 -0.36 1.40 -9.63
CA ALA A 12 -0.49 2.85 -9.75
C ALA A 12 0.80 3.50 -10.27
N MET A 13 1.97 3.04 -9.84
CA MET A 13 3.25 3.48 -10.39
C MET A 13 3.37 3.16 -11.88
N ALA A 14 3.01 1.95 -12.29
CA ALA A 14 2.98 1.59 -13.72
C ALA A 14 1.98 2.45 -14.51
N PHE A 15 0.82 2.76 -13.91
CA PHE A 15 -0.15 3.68 -14.49
C PHE A 15 0.44 5.10 -14.66
N LEU A 16 1.07 5.65 -13.63
CA LEU A 16 1.66 7.00 -13.67
C LEU A 16 2.72 7.15 -14.77
N THR A 17 3.46 6.09 -15.09
CA THR A 17 4.48 6.11 -16.17
C THR A 17 3.90 6.01 -17.58
N GLN A 18 2.66 5.56 -17.73
CA GLN A 18 2.04 5.28 -19.03
C GLN A 18 0.85 6.18 -19.34
N THR A 19 0.25 6.81 -18.31
CA THR A 19 -0.92 7.64 -18.51
C THR A 19 -0.59 8.95 -19.19
N LYS A 20 -1.53 9.40 -20.04
CA LYS A 20 -1.53 10.76 -20.61
C LYS A 20 -2.42 11.72 -19.83
N LEU A 21 -3.08 11.23 -18.77
CA LEU A 21 -3.90 12.05 -17.91
C LEU A 21 -3.02 12.89 -16.99
N SER A 22 -3.42 14.12 -16.73
CA SER A 22 -2.80 14.93 -15.68
C SER A 22 -3.14 14.33 -14.33
N VAL A 23 -2.13 13.96 -13.57
CA VAL A 23 -2.27 13.48 -12.18
C VAL A 23 -1.64 14.52 -11.27
N GLU A 24 -2.48 15.27 -10.57
CA GLU A 24 -2.06 16.34 -9.66
C GLU A 24 -1.41 15.77 -8.41
N HIS A 25 -1.99 14.72 -7.82
CA HIS A 25 -1.46 14.08 -6.62
C HIS A 25 -1.55 12.56 -6.68
N ALA A 26 -0.60 11.89 -6.03
CA ALA A 26 -0.68 10.47 -5.75
C ALA A 26 -0.33 10.20 -4.28
N PHE A 27 -1.06 9.28 -3.64
CA PHE A 27 -0.81 8.82 -2.28
C PHE A 27 -0.67 7.29 -2.27
N PHE A 28 0.46 6.82 -1.80
CA PHE A 28 0.79 5.39 -1.75
C PHE A 28 1.04 4.98 -0.30
N ASP A 29 0.18 4.11 0.21
CA ASP A 29 0.32 3.52 1.53
C ASP A 29 1.10 2.21 1.43
N GLY A 30 2.29 2.21 2.03
CA GLY A 30 3.14 1.04 2.17
C GLY A 30 3.38 0.32 0.85
N GLY A 31 3.69 1.07 -0.19
CA GLY A 31 3.95 0.51 -1.52
C GLY A 31 4.91 -0.66 -1.44
N GLN A 32 4.57 -1.71 -2.14
CA GLN A 32 5.33 -2.96 -2.20
C GLN A 32 6.64 -2.81 -3.00
N PHE A 33 7.25 -1.65 -2.99
CA PHE A 33 8.55 -1.44 -3.63
C PHE A 33 9.62 -2.41 -3.10
N ALA A 34 9.15 -3.49 -2.47
CA ALA A 34 9.92 -4.59 -1.96
C ALA A 34 10.37 -5.49 -3.11
N GLN A 35 11.62 -5.40 -3.45
CA GLN A 35 12.26 -6.36 -4.33
C GLN A 35 12.50 -7.67 -3.57
N ILE A 36 11.64 -8.64 -3.80
CA ILE A 36 11.74 -9.96 -3.16
C ILE A 36 12.24 -10.99 -4.16
N GLY A 37 13.35 -11.60 -3.86
CA GLY A 37 13.96 -12.62 -4.70
C GLY A 37 13.00 -13.77 -5.04
N LYS A 38 13.13 -14.36 -6.22
CA LYS A 38 12.26 -15.42 -6.78
C LYS A 38 12.03 -16.59 -5.81
N GLY A 39 13.08 -17.03 -5.07
CA GLY A 39 12.99 -18.11 -4.08
C GLY A 39 12.04 -17.74 -2.93
N THR A 40 12.19 -16.55 -2.37
CA THR A 40 11.36 -16.06 -1.27
C THR A 40 9.91 -15.88 -1.70
N ARG A 41 9.66 -15.34 -2.90
CA ARG A 41 8.30 -15.24 -3.47
C ARG A 41 7.61 -16.59 -3.56
N ARG A 42 8.34 -17.62 -3.99
CA ARG A 42 7.81 -18.98 -4.10
C ARG A 42 7.39 -19.57 -2.74
N ILE A 43 8.09 -19.20 -1.67
CA ILE A 43 7.78 -19.64 -0.30
C ILE A 43 6.63 -18.82 0.29
N ILE A 44 6.64 -17.50 0.14
CA ILE A 44 5.63 -16.60 0.73
C ILE A 44 4.24 -16.81 0.11
N THR A 45 4.16 -17.07 -1.19
CA THR A 45 2.87 -17.18 -1.91
C THR A 45 1.89 -18.16 -1.28
N PRO A 46 2.24 -19.42 -0.96
CA PRO A 46 1.30 -20.34 -0.33
C PRO A 46 0.85 -19.86 1.06
N PHE A 47 1.74 -19.28 1.87
CA PHE A 47 1.36 -18.75 3.17
C PHE A 47 0.36 -17.60 3.07
N LEU A 48 0.58 -16.64 2.17
CA LEU A 48 -0.36 -15.56 1.90
C LEU A 48 -1.69 -16.09 1.36
N TYR A 49 -1.66 -17.07 0.48
CA TYR A 49 -2.87 -17.70 -0.02
C TYR A 49 -3.71 -18.30 1.12
N PHE A 50 -3.08 -19.09 2.00
CA PHE A 50 -3.78 -19.68 3.13
C PHE A 50 -4.25 -18.62 4.14
N ALA A 51 -3.47 -17.57 4.37
CA ALA A 51 -3.89 -16.46 5.23
C ALA A 51 -5.16 -15.78 4.69
N ILE A 52 -5.20 -15.46 3.39
CA ILE A 52 -6.36 -14.83 2.76
C ILE A 52 -7.55 -15.82 2.72
N ARG A 53 -7.32 -17.09 2.40
CA ARG A 53 -8.37 -18.12 2.41
C ARG A 53 -8.95 -18.36 3.80
N SER A 54 -8.17 -18.17 4.84
CA SER A 54 -8.64 -18.31 6.23
C SER A 54 -9.74 -17.30 6.58
N LEU A 55 -9.77 -16.14 5.93
CA LEU A 55 -10.86 -15.16 6.08
C LEU A 55 -12.21 -15.73 5.64
N TYR A 56 -12.22 -16.49 4.55
CA TYR A 56 -13.42 -17.18 4.09
C TYR A 56 -13.79 -18.35 5.01
N TRP A 57 -12.85 -19.23 5.36
CA TRP A 57 -13.13 -20.40 6.20
C TRP A 57 -13.55 -20.05 7.62
N SER A 58 -12.97 -18.99 8.20
CA SER A 58 -13.31 -18.50 9.55
C SER A 58 -14.51 -17.56 9.57
N LYS A 59 -15.17 -17.32 8.41
CA LYS A 59 -16.24 -16.31 8.28
C LYS A 59 -15.83 -14.94 8.80
N GLY A 60 -14.60 -14.54 8.51
CA GLY A 60 -14.00 -13.27 8.94
C GLY A 60 -13.41 -13.28 10.35
N GLY A 61 -13.44 -14.41 11.07
CA GLY A 61 -12.90 -14.51 12.45
C GLY A 61 -11.38 -14.29 12.55
N THR A 62 -10.64 -14.44 11.44
CA THR A 62 -9.20 -14.16 11.39
C THR A 62 -8.87 -12.72 10.97
N LEU A 63 -9.87 -11.89 10.63
CA LEU A 63 -9.69 -10.54 10.14
C LEU A 63 -8.85 -9.69 11.10
N LYS A 64 -9.19 -9.70 12.37
CA LYS A 64 -8.45 -8.99 13.42
C LYS A 64 -6.98 -9.38 13.47
N LYS A 65 -6.65 -10.66 13.27
CA LYS A 65 -5.27 -11.16 13.31
C LYS A 65 -4.46 -10.81 12.06
N ILE A 66 -5.14 -10.68 10.92
CA ILE A 66 -4.48 -10.45 9.62
C ILE A 66 -4.37 -8.94 9.34
N LEU A 67 -5.44 -8.17 9.60
CA LEU A 67 -5.51 -6.75 9.28
C LEU A 67 -5.65 -5.85 10.52
N TRP A 68 -5.58 -6.43 11.72
CA TRP A 68 -5.77 -5.70 13.01
C TRP A 68 -7.06 -4.89 13.09
N CYS A 69 -8.08 -5.29 12.34
CA CYS A 69 -9.36 -4.58 12.25
C CYS A 69 -10.48 -5.37 12.90
N ASP A 70 -11.27 -4.69 13.75
CA ASP A 70 -12.45 -5.24 14.43
C ASP A 70 -13.76 -4.78 13.78
N ASP A 71 -13.72 -4.01 12.70
CA ASP A 71 -14.91 -3.48 12.05
C ASP A 71 -15.67 -4.57 11.30
N ASP A 72 -16.87 -4.87 11.79
CA ASP A 72 -17.75 -5.88 11.21
C ASP A 72 -18.26 -5.47 9.81
N SER A 73 -18.31 -4.18 9.50
CA SER A 73 -18.80 -3.68 8.20
C SER A 73 -17.93 -4.10 7.03
N ILE A 74 -16.62 -4.29 7.24
CA ILE A 74 -15.68 -4.71 6.20
C ILE A 74 -15.57 -6.22 6.03
N LYS A 75 -16.04 -7.02 7.01
CA LYS A 75 -15.95 -8.49 6.98
C LYS A 75 -16.49 -9.12 5.69
N PRO A 76 -17.68 -8.72 5.16
CA PRO A 76 -18.22 -9.32 3.94
C PRO A 76 -17.27 -9.19 2.74
N TYR A 77 -16.58 -8.08 2.60
CA TYR A 77 -15.64 -7.83 1.48
C TYR A 77 -14.41 -8.75 1.57
N PHE A 78 -13.85 -8.91 2.77
CA PHE A 78 -12.71 -9.78 2.99
C PHE A 78 -13.06 -11.27 2.91
N ILE A 79 -14.26 -11.67 3.35
CA ILE A 79 -14.78 -13.02 3.15
C ILE A 79 -14.93 -13.30 1.64
N ALA A 80 -15.49 -12.36 0.88
CA ALA A 80 -15.62 -12.46 -0.58
C ALA A 80 -14.26 -12.55 -1.26
N ALA A 81 -13.29 -11.74 -0.87
CA ALA A 81 -11.92 -11.82 -1.36
C ALA A 81 -11.30 -13.19 -1.08
N GLY A 82 -11.40 -13.67 0.16
CA GLY A 82 -10.91 -15.00 0.55
C GLY A 82 -11.60 -16.14 -0.19
N LYS A 83 -12.88 -16.01 -0.57
CA LYS A 83 -13.63 -16.98 -1.35
C LYS A 83 -13.18 -17.02 -2.81
N ASN A 84 -13.01 -15.86 -3.43
CA ASN A 84 -12.86 -15.73 -4.88
C ASN A 84 -11.38 -15.79 -5.34
N LEU A 85 -10.42 -15.48 -4.45
CA LEU A 85 -9.02 -15.51 -4.81
C LEU A 85 -8.55 -16.92 -5.13
N THR A 86 -7.97 -17.12 -6.31
CA THR A 86 -7.31 -18.38 -6.66
C THR A 86 -5.82 -18.32 -6.34
N TYR A 87 -5.19 -19.48 -6.12
CA TYR A 87 -3.75 -19.57 -5.92
C TYR A 87 -2.97 -19.04 -7.14
N THR A 88 -3.49 -19.31 -8.34
CA THR A 88 -2.87 -18.86 -9.60
C THR A 88 -2.89 -17.33 -9.71
N ASP A 89 -4.01 -16.69 -9.35
CA ASP A 89 -4.12 -15.22 -9.40
C ASP A 89 -3.18 -14.56 -8.40
N LEU A 90 -3.17 -15.05 -7.16
CA LEU A 90 -2.24 -14.53 -6.15
C LEU A 90 -0.77 -14.73 -6.57
N ARG A 91 -0.44 -15.90 -7.15
CA ARG A 91 0.92 -16.17 -7.62
C ARG A 91 1.34 -15.20 -8.73
N ARG A 92 0.44 -14.89 -9.65
CA ARG A 92 0.68 -13.91 -10.72
C ARG A 92 0.89 -12.52 -10.10
N GLN A 93 -0.04 -12.06 -9.26
CA GLN A 93 0.08 -10.77 -8.58
C GLN A 93 1.41 -10.62 -7.84
N ILE A 94 1.80 -11.61 -7.02
CA ILE A 94 3.07 -11.59 -6.30
C ILE A 94 4.27 -11.65 -7.26
N SER A 95 4.17 -12.42 -8.35
CA SER A 95 5.25 -12.47 -9.34
C SER A 95 5.45 -11.12 -9.99
N ASP A 96 4.37 -10.44 -10.35
CA ASP A 96 4.42 -9.20 -11.11
C ASP A 96 4.78 -7.99 -10.24
N SER A 97 4.27 -7.97 -8.99
CA SER A 97 4.45 -6.84 -8.07
C SER A 97 5.74 -6.86 -7.26
N LEU A 98 6.25 -8.06 -6.94
CA LEU A 98 7.43 -8.22 -6.09
C LEU A 98 8.67 -8.65 -6.89
N GLU A 99 8.62 -8.56 -8.21
CA GLU A 99 9.77 -8.86 -9.03
C GLU A 99 10.87 -7.80 -8.85
N ASP A 100 12.11 -8.26 -8.90
CA ASP A 100 13.30 -7.40 -8.87
C ASP A 100 13.36 -6.59 -10.17
N LYS A 101 12.62 -5.51 -10.23
CA LYS A 101 12.56 -4.57 -11.35
C LYS A 101 13.14 -3.23 -10.90
N PRO A 102 13.84 -2.51 -11.78
CA PRO A 102 14.22 -1.15 -11.47
C PRO A 102 12.99 -0.28 -11.23
N PHE A 103 13.09 0.66 -10.32
CA PHE A 103 12.04 1.65 -10.12
C PHE A 103 11.79 2.41 -11.43
N PRO A 104 10.52 2.59 -11.84
CA PRO A 104 10.20 3.34 -13.05
C PRO A 104 10.63 4.80 -12.90
N SER A 105 11.17 5.38 -13.98
CA SER A 105 11.53 6.80 -13.97
C SER A 105 10.29 7.68 -13.95
N LEU A 106 10.24 8.65 -13.03
CA LEU A 106 9.19 9.65 -12.92
C LEU A 106 9.80 11.05 -13.06
N PRO A 107 9.14 11.98 -13.79
CA PRO A 107 9.54 13.38 -13.84
C PRO A 107 9.58 14.00 -12.43
N GLU A 108 10.51 14.92 -12.18
CA GLU A 108 10.65 15.61 -10.90
C GLU A 108 9.35 16.28 -10.45
N GLU A 109 8.66 16.98 -11.36
CA GLU A 109 7.40 17.65 -11.09
C GLU A 109 6.32 16.67 -10.55
N LEU A 110 6.26 15.47 -11.11
CA LEU A 110 5.33 14.45 -10.64
C LEU A 110 5.76 13.89 -9.29
N GLN A 111 7.06 13.68 -9.07
CA GLN A 111 7.57 13.20 -7.78
C GLN A 111 7.17 14.12 -6.63
N ARG A 112 7.23 15.45 -6.81
CA ARG A 112 6.88 16.44 -5.77
C ARG A 112 5.44 16.32 -5.28
N ASN A 113 4.57 15.73 -6.09
CA ASN A 113 3.16 15.56 -5.81
C ASN A 113 2.80 14.11 -5.40
N ILE A 114 3.81 13.27 -5.16
CA ILE A 114 3.63 11.90 -4.69
C ILE A 114 3.99 11.82 -3.20
N TYR A 115 3.10 11.19 -2.44
CA TYR A 115 3.25 10.89 -1.03
C TYR A 115 3.43 9.38 -0.87
N PHE A 116 4.60 8.97 -0.39
CA PHE A 116 4.94 7.58 -0.07
C PHE A 116 4.85 7.41 1.46
N GLU A 117 3.72 6.96 1.94
CA GLU A 117 3.48 6.73 3.37
C GLU A 117 4.16 5.44 3.83
N PHE A 118 4.75 5.50 5.02
CA PHE A 118 5.34 4.37 5.71
C PHE A 118 4.87 4.33 7.16
N GLY A 119 4.38 3.18 7.60
CA GLY A 119 4.12 2.93 9.02
C GLY A 119 5.42 2.74 9.81
N SER A 120 5.41 3.07 11.10
CA SER A 120 6.61 2.97 11.96
C SER A 120 6.75 1.62 12.68
N ILE A 121 5.74 0.73 12.66
CA ILE A 121 5.73 -0.45 13.54
C ILE A 121 6.48 -1.65 12.96
N LYS A 122 6.51 -1.84 11.63
CA LYS A 122 7.14 -2.99 10.98
C LYS A 122 8.06 -2.66 9.82
N ASP A 123 8.65 -3.72 9.29
CA ASP A 123 9.73 -3.80 8.32
C ASP A 123 9.51 -3.11 6.96
N HIS A 124 8.34 -2.57 6.67
CA HIS A 124 8.12 -1.79 5.44
C HIS A 124 9.05 -0.58 5.37
N PHE A 125 9.47 -0.11 6.54
CA PHE A 125 10.43 0.98 6.68
C PHE A 125 11.80 0.69 6.01
N LYS A 126 12.21 -0.56 5.91
CA LYS A 126 13.48 -0.93 5.25
C LYS A 126 13.54 -0.57 3.77
N TYR A 127 12.38 -0.50 3.09
CA TYR A 127 12.32 -0.13 1.68
C TYR A 127 12.25 1.37 1.46
N ARG A 128 11.99 2.14 2.52
CA ARG A 128 11.90 3.60 2.47
C ARG A 128 13.13 4.22 1.85
N GLN A 129 14.31 3.78 2.28
CA GLN A 129 15.58 4.31 1.76
C GLN A 129 15.71 4.12 0.23
N ALA A 130 15.40 2.93 -0.28
CA ALA A 130 15.46 2.64 -1.71
C ALA A 130 14.46 3.49 -2.53
N VAL A 131 13.27 3.73 -1.98
CA VAL A 131 12.26 4.60 -2.62
C VAL A 131 12.72 6.05 -2.61
N MET A 132 13.28 6.55 -1.51
CA MET A 132 13.83 7.91 -1.41
C MET A 132 15.00 8.14 -2.39
N GLU A 133 15.85 7.14 -2.56
CA GLU A 133 16.96 7.20 -3.54
C GLU A 133 16.44 7.21 -4.98
N ALA A 134 15.38 6.45 -5.27
CA ALA A 134 14.77 6.40 -6.59
C ALA A 134 13.96 7.67 -6.93
N TYR A 135 13.33 8.29 -5.92
CA TYR A 135 12.44 9.45 -6.08
C TYR A 135 12.81 10.58 -5.11
N PRO A 136 13.97 11.22 -5.26
CA PRO A 136 14.51 12.17 -4.28
C PRO A 136 13.64 13.41 -4.06
N TYR A 137 12.69 13.68 -4.92
CA TYR A 137 11.77 14.82 -4.81
C TYR A 137 10.39 14.44 -4.23
N GLY A 138 10.17 13.17 -3.88
CA GLY A 138 8.91 12.69 -3.29
C GLY A 138 8.69 13.13 -1.83
N ASN A 139 7.49 12.93 -1.33
CA ASN A 139 7.14 13.17 0.07
C ASN A 139 7.06 11.84 0.81
N TYR A 140 7.65 11.77 2.02
CA TYR A 140 7.84 10.52 2.76
C TYR A 140 7.29 10.57 4.18
N PRO A 141 5.96 10.79 4.35
CA PRO A 141 5.38 10.81 5.69
C PRO A 141 5.51 9.45 6.38
N VAL A 142 5.84 9.47 7.67
CA VAL A 142 5.87 8.29 8.52
C VAL A 142 4.73 8.39 9.52
N PHE A 143 3.87 7.38 9.54
CA PHE A 143 2.74 7.31 10.46
C PHE A 143 3.16 6.57 11.73
N GLU A 144 3.49 7.36 12.76
CA GLU A 144 3.96 6.85 14.04
C GLU A 144 2.88 6.05 14.78
N GLY A 145 3.24 4.86 15.21
CA GLY A 145 2.32 3.96 15.90
C GLY A 145 1.35 3.20 14.98
N TYR A 146 1.48 3.36 13.67
CA TYR A 146 0.70 2.62 12.69
C TYR A 146 1.58 1.70 11.86
N ASP A 147 0.96 0.64 11.35
CA ASP A 147 1.52 -0.28 10.36
C ASP A 147 0.84 -0.07 9.00
N HIS A 148 1.29 -0.77 7.99
CA HIS A 148 0.73 -0.77 6.65
C HIS A 148 -0.80 -0.90 6.63
N MET A 149 -1.48 0.02 5.95
CA MET A 149 -2.95 0.14 5.85
C MET A 149 -3.68 0.36 7.19
N GLN A 150 -2.99 0.44 8.31
CA GLN A 150 -3.64 0.44 9.62
C GLN A 150 -4.37 1.75 9.91
N TYR A 151 -3.79 2.91 9.56
CA TYR A 151 -4.46 4.19 9.81
C TYR A 151 -5.76 4.33 9.03
N GLN A 152 -5.75 4.01 7.73
CA GLN A 152 -6.95 4.10 6.90
C GLN A 152 -8.07 3.13 7.33
N ILE A 153 -7.71 1.97 7.90
CA ILE A 153 -8.68 0.99 8.40
C ILE A 153 -9.26 1.43 9.74
N HIS A 154 -8.42 1.95 10.66
CA HIS A 154 -8.85 2.32 12.00
C HIS A 154 -9.53 3.70 12.06
N ASN A 155 -9.19 4.60 11.15
CA ASN A 155 -9.74 5.95 11.07
C ASN A 155 -10.04 6.37 9.63
N PRO A 156 -11.01 5.72 8.96
CA PRO A 156 -11.31 5.98 7.55
C PRO A 156 -11.75 7.43 7.30
N LYS A 157 -12.44 8.05 8.27
CA LYS A 157 -12.84 9.46 8.17
C LYS A 157 -11.62 10.39 8.22
N GLY A 158 -10.76 10.22 9.20
CA GLY A 158 -9.53 11.03 9.30
C GLY A 158 -8.59 10.83 8.11
N PHE A 159 -8.53 9.60 7.57
CA PHE A 159 -7.78 9.33 6.34
C PHE A 159 -8.36 10.09 5.13
N ALA A 160 -9.69 10.07 4.96
CA ALA A 160 -10.35 10.81 3.89
C ALA A 160 -10.16 12.33 4.02
N GLU A 161 -10.25 12.89 5.25
CA GLU A 161 -10.01 14.30 5.53
C GLU A 161 -8.55 14.70 5.22
N MET A 162 -7.59 13.84 5.54
CA MET A 162 -6.18 14.04 5.19
C MET A 162 -5.96 14.07 3.67
N LEU A 163 -6.56 13.14 2.93
CA LEU A 163 -6.46 13.12 1.47
C LEU A 163 -7.12 14.34 0.82
N ALA A 164 -8.26 14.77 1.34
CA ALA A 164 -8.92 16.01 0.89
C ALA A 164 -8.03 17.23 1.12
N HIS A 165 -7.39 17.31 2.30
CA HIS A 165 -6.44 18.39 2.61
C HIS A 165 -5.27 18.42 1.61
N ILE A 166 -4.68 17.27 1.29
CA ILE A 166 -3.61 17.19 0.28
C ILE A 166 -4.09 17.69 -1.07
N ALA A 167 -5.29 17.25 -1.50
CA ALA A 167 -5.86 17.66 -2.78
C ALA A 167 -6.19 19.15 -2.89
N GLU A 168 -6.51 19.80 -1.75
CA GLU A 168 -6.90 21.22 -1.70
C GLU A 168 -5.74 22.17 -1.41
N ARG A 169 -4.70 21.69 -0.72
CA ARG A 169 -3.64 22.54 -0.16
C ARG A 169 -2.24 22.19 -0.66
N ASP A 170 -2.10 21.19 -1.51
CA ASP A 170 -0.81 20.71 -2.05
C ASP A 170 0.20 20.31 -0.96
N CYS A 171 -0.26 19.96 0.25
CA CYS A 171 0.62 19.61 1.36
C CYS A 171 -0.04 18.61 2.32
N MET A 172 0.80 17.86 3.04
CA MET A 172 0.37 17.00 4.14
C MET A 172 -0.10 17.85 5.33
N PRO A 173 -1.28 17.55 5.93
CA PRO A 173 -1.72 18.22 7.15
C PRO A 173 -0.77 17.95 8.32
N GLU A 174 -0.75 18.85 9.29
CA GLU A 174 -0.03 18.64 10.55
C GLU A 174 -0.87 17.76 11.47
N LEU A 175 -0.52 16.49 11.57
CA LEU A 175 -1.14 15.55 12.49
C LEU A 175 -0.08 15.03 13.47
N PRO A 176 -0.43 14.84 14.75
CA PRO A 176 0.55 14.58 15.82
C PRO A 176 1.29 13.24 15.64
N PHE A 177 0.76 12.34 14.84
CA PHE A 177 1.36 11.04 14.54
C PHE A 177 2.07 11.00 13.17
N ILE A 178 2.11 12.10 12.41
CA ILE A 178 2.84 12.15 11.13
C ILE A 178 4.18 12.82 11.35
N ARG A 179 5.24 12.06 11.06
CA ARG A 179 6.60 12.57 10.97
C ARG A 179 6.97 12.74 9.49
N LYS A 180 7.52 13.91 9.16
CA LYS A 180 7.98 14.24 7.80
C LYS A 180 9.39 13.70 7.54
#